data_ce2286916b2d14d063fdf89ac755caff
#
_entry.id   ce2286916b2d14d063fdf89ac755caff
#
_cell.length_a   1.000
_cell.length_b   1.000
_cell.length_c   1.000
_cell.angle_alpha   90.00
_cell.angle_beta   90.00
_cell.angle_gamma   90.00
#
_symmetry.space_group_name_H-M   'P 1'
#
loop_
_entity.id
_entity.type
_entity.pdbx_description
1 polymer ?
#
loop_
_entity_poly.entity_id
_entity_poly.type
_entity_poly.pdbx_seq_one_letter_code
_entity_poly.pdbx_strand_id
1 'polypeptide(L)'
;MRYHIKKIAHHLSLSLLTIAVSSAALANPDIPVNALIYQAIQTHPLVGAARAEQQATTESIRAAKLSLLPAPSLSSGYDRDDGMISQFQLRQSLWTGGKLTANVNQAIFDDRAATEYIYEQQNQVAKTTIEAWQSYVTAVSKQRVYYENLQLLSEFEAMMQRRVSQGVSARIEMDLVTNRILQEQNSYQAAVEQQRIAMARLEQITGRRLTPTDIPAPNLSELVNRAKGYSQAFEKMAFDQASFYNPTVVKEEYQIEAAKQGVKSLQAARYPTLYAQYEYDYYHEADNKDSEGEFSVGLSYDPGAGFSNLALAKASAARVDSLGQSKEASRRLVLENIQTQYQQFASSKDQERSLIAAVAGAQIVVSSYRRQFIAGRKSWLEVLNAVREHSQYQAQLVDTRSSIIAAYYKLQVEFGMMSWQQFDQNRQPKPLFSPLDPVQNWLKRQDTVEQTADTVVVQPVVMQQPALVTYPYPVNNSSVAIYDTDYDTDASQTYGLPIANP
;
A
#
# COMPACT_ATOMS: atom_id res chain seq x y z
N MET A 1 -43.86 47.51 -23.83
CA MET A 1 -43.09 48.25 -22.83
C MET A 1 -41.71 47.63 -22.79
N ARG A 2 -40.85 48.12 -23.69
CA ARG A 2 -39.41 47.84 -23.79
C ARG A 2 -38.71 48.74 -22.80
N TYR A 3 -37.81 48.25 -22.01
CA TYR A 3 -36.65 48.86 -21.34
C TYR A 3 -36.38 48.11 -20.05
N HIS A 4 -35.24 47.46 -20.01
CA HIS A 4 -34.35 46.99 -18.93
C HIS A 4 -33.88 45.53 -19.07
N ILE A 5 -33.38 45.19 -20.28
CA ILE A 5 -32.46 44.07 -20.44
C ILE A 5 -31.23 44.60 -21.18
N LYS A 6 -30.39 45.32 -20.48
CA LYS A 6 -29.01 45.65 -20.90
C LYS A 6 -28.26 46.15 -19.67
N LYS A 7 -27.67 45.26 -18.88
CA LYS A 7 -26.54 45.54 -17.98
C LYS A 7 -26.21 44.34 -17.09
N ILE A 8 -26.14 43.11 -17.63
CA ILE A 8 -25.44 41.97 -17.00
C ILE A 8 -24.77 41.15 -18.12
N ALA A 9 -23.84 41.78 -18.81
CA ALA A 9 -23.04 41.12 -19.84
C ALA A 9 -21.67 41.81 -19.95
N HIS A 10 -21.03 42.06 -18.84
CA HIS A 10 -19.63 42.53 -18.83
C HIS A 10 -19.03 42.27 -17.46
N HIS A 11 -18.74 41.01 -17.11
CA HIS A 11 -17.75 40.63 -16.12
C HIS A 11 -17.61 39.09 -16.06
N LEU A 12 -17.64 38.45 -17.25
CA LEU A 12 -17.27 37.03 -17.39
C LEU A 12 -16.23 36.88 -18.49
N SER A 13 -15.13 37.58 -18.34
CA SER A 13 -13.95 37.33 -19.15
C SER A 13 -12.74 37.65 -18.29
N LEU A 14 -11.85 36.68 -18.25
CA LEU A 14 -10.49 36.74 -17.69
C LEU A 14 -10.34 36.27 -16.25
N SER A 15 -10.23 34.97 -16.09
CA SER A 15 -9.18 34.36 -15.25
C SER A 15 -9.13 32.85 -15.48
N LEU A 16 -8.92 32.42 -16.73
CA LEU A 16 -8.21 31.17 -16.98
C LEU A 16 -6.72 31.42 -16.70
N LEU A 17 -6.39 31.60 -15.44
CA LEU A 17 -5.03 31.49 -14.99
C LEU A 17 -4.70 30.01 -14.94
N THR A 18 -4.18 29.49 -16.05
CA THR A 18 -3.47 28.23 -16.10
C THR A 18 -2.32 28.32 -15.09
N ILE A 19 -2.57 27.81 -13.88
CA ILE A 19 -1.52 27.39 -12.98
C ILE A 19 -0.92 26.16 -13.62
N ALA A 20 0.01 26.36 -14.52
CA ALA A 20 1.05 25.40 -14.81
C ALA A 20 1.87 25.29 -13.52
N VAL A 21 1.39 24.48 -12.59
CA VAL A 21 2.22 23.92 -11.54
C VAL A 21 3.24 23.09 -12.28
N SER A 22 4.37 23.72 -12.57
CA SER A 22 5.62 23.05 -12.82
C SER A 22 5.91 22.24 -11.58
N SER A 23 5.35 21.02 -11.51
CA SER A 23 5.88 19.96 -10.68
C SER A 23 7.26 19.63 -11.28
N ALA A 24 8.25 20.51 -10.97
CA ALA A 24 9.60 20.06 -10.81
C ALA A 24 9.56 19.08 -9.63
N ALA A 25 9.02 17.88 -9.89
CA ALA A 25 9.37 16.72 -9.13
C ALA A 25 10.91 16.80 -9.09
N LEU A 26 11.45 16.99 -7.90
CA LEU A 26 12.80 16.58 -7.60
C LEU A 26 12.81 15.08 -7.89
N ALA A 27 12.94 14.78 -9.19
CA ALA A 27 13.18 13.45 -9.69
C ALA A 27 14.53 13.09 -9.09
N ASN A 28 14.48 12.41 -7.98
CA ASN A 28 15.51 11.45 -7.66
C ASN A 28 15.64 10.62 -8.97
N PRO A 29 16.77 10.67 -9.70
CA PRO A 29 16.90 10.02 -11.01
C PRO A 29 16.75 8.51 -10.92
N ASP A 30 16.38 8.01 -9.78
CA ASP A 30 16.40 6.67 -9.37
C ASP A 30 14.99 6.11 -9.26
N ILE A 31 14.66 5.36 -10.27
CA ILE A 31 13.78 4.21 -10.24
C ILE A 31 12.37 4.52 -10.73
N PRO A 32 12.11 4.11 -11.97
CA PRO A 32 10.77 4.11 -12.55
C PRO A 32 9.74 3.34 -11.70
N VAL A 33 10.17 2.40 -10.85
CA VAL A 33 9.26 1.64 -9.97
C VAL A 33 8.55 2.50 -8.94
N ASN A 34 9.20 3.48 -8.32
CA ASN A 34 8.55 4.38 -7.36
C ASN A 34 7.48 5.24 -8.03
N ALA A 35 7.74 5.71 -9.24
CA ALA A 35 6.75 6.46 -10.02
C ALA A 35 5.56 5.58 -10.42
N LEU A 36 5.81 4.33 -10.82
CA LEU A 36 4.76 3.36 -11.13
C LEU A 36 3.91 3.02 -9.90
N ILE A 37 4.54 2.78 -8.74
CA ILE A 37 3.85 2.53 -7.48
C ILE A 37 2.99 3.73 -7.10
N TYR A 38 3.55 4.94 -7.14
CA TYR A 38 2.81 6.16 -6.82
C TYR A 38 1.59 6.33 -7.72
N GLN A 39 1.77 6.15 -9.03
CA GLN A 39 0.68 6.22 -10.00
C GLN A 39 -0.38 5.15 -9.72
N ALA A 40 0.03 3.90 -9.51
CA ALA A 40 -0.87 2.79 -9.21
C ALA A 40 -1.72 3.08 -7.97
N ILE A 41 -1.12 3.56 -6.88
CA ILE A 41 -1.82 3.92 -5.63
C ILE A 41 -2.86 5.04 -5.88
N GLN A 42 -2.58 5.98 -6.78
CA GLN A 42 -3.51 7.08 -7.07
C GLN A 42 -4.70 6.65 -7.93
N THR A 43 -4.48 5.73 -8.86
CA THR A 43 -5.48 5.40 -9.90
C THR A 43 -6.18 4.06 -9.68
N HIS A 44 -5.65 3.17 -8.85
CA HIS A 44 -6.17 1.81 -8.72
C HIS A 44 -7.55 1.78 -8.06
N PRO A 45 -8.54 1.07 -8.65
CA PRO A 45 -9.91 1.02 -8.14
C PRO A 45 -10.04 0.52 -6.69
N LEU A 46 -9.17 -0.40 -6.24
CA LEU A 46 -9.20 -0.88 -4.85
C LEU A 46 -8.92 0.24 -3.84
N VAL A 47 -7.97 1.13 -4.13
CA VAL A 47 -7.69 2.29 -3.28
C VAL A 47 -8.83 3.31 -3.37
N GLY A 48 -9.40 3.49 -4.57
CA GLY A 48 -10.59 4.31 -4.78
C GLY A 48 -11.79 3.82 -3.96
N ALA A 49 -12.05 2.52 -3.97
CA ALA A 49 -13.11 1.89 -3.18
C ALA A 49 -12.88 2.06 -1.66
N ALA A 50 -11.64 1.88 -1.19
CA ALA A 50 -11.31 2.09 0.22
C ALA A 50 -11.51 3.55 0.66
N ARG A 51 -11.19 4.53 -0.21
CA ARG A 51 -11.46 5.96 0.06
C ARG A 51 -12.96 6.26 0.12
N ALA A 52 -13.76 5.67 -0.79
CA ALA A 52 -15.21 5.81 -0.77
C ALA A 52 -15.82 5.20 0.49
N GLU A 53 -15.33 4.05 0.95
CA GLU A 53 -15.74 3.42 2.20
C GLU A 53 -15.41 4.32 3.41
N GLN A 54 -14.22 4.90 3.46
CA GLN A 54 -13.84 5.84 4.51
C GLN A 54 -14.74 7.10 4.48
N GLN A 55 -15.12 7.58 3.30
CA GLN A 55 -16.09 8.67 3.20
C GLN A 55 -17.46 8.27 3.76
N ALA A 56 -17.93 7.05 3.49
CA ALA A 56 -19.19 6.53 4.02
C ALA A 56 -19.15 6.43 5.56
N THR A 57 -18.03 5.96 6.14
CA THR A 57 -17.87 5.93 7.60
C THR A 57 -17.79 7.33 8.22
N THR A 58 -17.22 8.30 7.52
CA THR A 58 -17.25 9.72 7.97
C THR A 58 -18.68 10.26 8.01
N GLU A 59 -19.53 9.97 7.03
CA GLU A 59 -20.95 10.34 7.08
C GLU A 59 -21.70 9.56 8.16
N SER A 60 -21.30 8.33 8.46
CA SER A 60 -21.85 7.56 9.58
C SER A 60 -21.57 8.22 10.96
N ILE A 61 -20.38 8.84 11.14
CA ILE A 61 -20.11 9.67 12.32
C ILE A 61 -21.09 10.84 12.39
N ARG A 62 -21.35 11.48 11.26
CA ARG A 62 -22.31 12.59 11.19
C ARG A 62 -23.72 12.13 11.54
N ALA A 63 -24.17 11.00 11.00
CA ALA A 63 -25.46 10.40 11.33
C ALA A 63 -25.58 10.04 12.82
N ALA A 64 -24.51 9.42 13.38
CA ALA A 64 -24.48 9.12 14.81
C ALA A 64 -24.53 10.39 15.70
N LYS A 65 -23.89 11.48 15.31
CA LYS A 65 -23.99 12.77 16.00
C LYS A 65 -25.36 13.41 15.85
N LEU A 66 -26.00 13.30 14.68
CA LEU A 66 -27.37 13.79 14.47
C LEU A 66 -28.39 13.05 15.34
N SER A 67 -28.15 11.78 15.69
CA SER A 67 -29.01 11.04 16.63
C SER A 67 -29.04 11.60 18.05
N LEU A 68 -28.17 12.56 18.36
CA LEU A 68 -28.20 13.33 19.63
C LEU A 68 -29.19 14.49 19.57
N LEU A 69 -29.70 14.87 18.40
CA LEU A 69 -30.68 15.95 18.24
C LEU A 69 -32.10 15.44 18.37
N PRO A 70 -33.11 16.35 18.54
CA PRO A 70 -34.52 15.97 18.58
C PRO A 70 -34.91 15.25 17.27
N ALA A 71 -35.64 14.14 17.42
CA ALA A 71 -36.16 13.35 16.33
C ALA A 71 -37.61 13.76 16.01
N PRO A 72 -37.88 14.40 14.87
CA PRO A 72 -39.23 14.65 14.42
C PRO A 72 -39.84 13.38 13.80
N SER A 73 -41.12 13.14 14.07
CA SER A 73 -41.92 12.14 13.39
C SER A 73 -43.29 12.69 13.04
N LEU A 74 -43.83 12.26 11.92
CA LEU A 74 -45.17 12.59 11.45
C LEU A 74 -45.88 11.27 11.15
N SER A 75 -47.01 11.06 11.78
CA SER A 75 -47.87 9.92 11.49
C SER A 75 -49.29 10.41 11.21
N SER A 76 -50.01 9.69 10.36
CA SER A 76 -51.42 9.93 10.12
C SER A 76 -52.15 8.59 10.08
N GLY A 77 -53.26 8.52 10.78
CA GLY A 77 -54.06 7.32 10.89
C GLY A 77 -55.56 7.66 10.94
N TYR A 78 -56.43 6.67 10.69
CA TYR A 78 -57.88 6.78 10.85
C TYR A 78 -58.28 6.03 12.12
N ASP A 79 -58.86 6.74 13.03
CA ASP A 79 -59.53 6.18 14.23
C ASP A 79 -61.01 6.15 13.98
N ARG A 80 -61.71 5.11 14.53
CA ARG A 80 -63.14 4.92 14.30
C ARG A 80 -63.96 6.02 14.95
N ASP A 81 -63.55 6.53 16.10
CA ASP A 81 -64.28 7.47 16.89
C ASP A 81 -63.94 8.93 16.62
N ASP A 82 -62.69 9.15 16.16
CA ASP A 82 -62.10 10.50 15.96
C ASP A 82 -61.85 10.87 14.50
N GLY A 83 -62.11 9.94 13.58
CA GLY A 83 -61.85 10.18 12.15
C GLY A 83 -60.36 10.17 11.79
N MET A 84 -59.94 10.99 10.84
CA MET A 84 -58.57 11.10 10.44
C MET A 84 -57.79 11.99 11.42
N ILE A 85 -56.73 11.44 12.01
CA ILE A 85 -55.82 12.13 12.96
C ILE A 85 -54.43 12.22 12.33
N SER A 86 -53.84 13.40 12.32
CA SER A 86 -52.44 13.61 11.98
C SER A 86 -51.66 14.04 13.21
N GLN A 87 -50.64 13.28 13.56
CA GLN A 87 -49.82 13.48 14.76
C GLN A 87 -48.42 13.92 14.38
N PHE A 88 -48.00 15.07 14.87
CA PHE A 88 -46.60 15.52 14.83
C PHE A 88 -45.97 15.31 16.19
N GLN A 89 -44.84 14.61 16.22
CA GLN A 89 -44.10 14.34 17.45
C GLN A 89 -42.64 14.80 17.31
N LEU A 90 -42.14 15.50 18.30
CA LEU A 90 -40.72 15.87 18.42
C LEU A 90 -40.18 15.30 19.72
N ARG A 91 -39.30 14.27 19.61
CA ARG A 91 -38.75 13.58 20.78
C ARG A 91 -37.26 13.82 20.93
N GLN A 92 -36.84 14.29 22.10
CA GLN A 92 -35.43 14.50 22.47
C GLN A 92 -35.05 13.53 23.60
N SER A 93 -34.08 12.67 23.33
CA SER A 93 -33.44 11.86 24.38
C SER A 93 -32.52 12.73 25.22
N LEU A 94 -32.83 12.88 26.52
CA LEU A 94 -32.04 13.67 27.47
C LEU A 94 -30.95 12.83 28.13
N TRP A 95 -31.25 11.56 28.41
CA TRP A 95 -30.30 10.61 28.98
C TRP A 95 -30.61 9.18 28.51
N THR A 96 -29.59 8.45 28.04
CA THR A 96 -29.72 7.12 27.44
C THR A 96 -28.80 6.08 28.09
N GLY A 97 -28.31 6.32 29.31
CA GLY A 97 -27.33 5.44 29.94
C GLY A 97 -25.98 5.35 29.22
N GLY A 98 -25.67 6.34 28.37
CA GLY A 98 -24.45 6.37 27.55
C GLY A 98 -24.57 5.69 26.18
N LYS A 99 -25.76 5.17 25.79
CA LYS A 99 -25.95 4.48 24.49
C LYS A 99 -25.56 5.34 23.29
N LEU A 100 -26.08 6.58 23.23
CA LEU A 100 -25.81 7.47 22.10
C LEU A 100 -24.34 7.88 22.01
N THR A 101 -23.70 8.16 23.14
CA THR A 101 -22.26 8.44 23.21
C THR A 101 -21.42 7.25 22.72
N ALA A 102 -21.79 6.04 23.13
CA ALA A 102 -21.11 4.82 22.68
C ALA A 102 -21.28 4.61 21.18
N ASN A 103 -22.45 4.86 20.61
CA ASN A 103 -22.70 4.76 19.16
C ASN A 103 -21.85 5.78 18.38
N VAL A 104 -21.73 7.03 18.84
CA VAL A 104 -20.85 8.02 18.18
C VAL A 104 -19.39 7.58 18.24
N ASN A 105 -18.92 7.08 19.38
CA ASN A 105 -17.55 6.62 19.52
C ASN A 105 -17.30 5.34 18.70
N GLN A 106 -18.27 4.46 18.57
CA GLN A 106 -18.19 3.32 17.67
C GLN A 106 -17.96 3.79 16.23
N ALA A 107 -18.78 4.71 15.72
CA ALA A 107 -18.63 5.25 14.37
C ALA A 107 -17.28 5.95 14.16
N ILE A 108 -16.72 6.61 15.21
CA ILE A 108 -15.38 7.20 15.13
C ILE A 108 -14.30 6.12 14.99
N PHE A 109 -14.39 5.01 15.71
CA PHE A 109 -13.43 3.91 15.59
C PHE A 109 -13.59 3.17 14.26
N ASP A 110 -14.82 3.01 13.75
CA ASP A 110 -15.06 2.45 12.41
C ASP A 110 -14.42 3.32 11.32
N ASP A 111 -14.50 4.65 11.42
CA ASP A 111 -13.85 5.58 10.49
C ASP A 111 -12.30 5.51 10.58
N ARG A 112 -11.75 5.34 11.80
CA ARG A 112 -10.31 5.11 11.97
C ARG A 112 -9.88 3.79 11.33
N ALA A 113 -10.65 2.72 11.51
CA ALA A 113 -10.40 1.43 10.87
C ALA A 113 -10.47 1.54 9.35
N ALA A 114 -11.44 2.28 8.80
CA ALA A 114 -11.55 2.54 7.36
C ALA A 114 -10.37 3.37 6.82
N THR A 115 -9.81 4.28 7.63
CA THR A 115 -8.60 5.03 7.27
C THR A 115 -7.40 4.09 7.15
N GLU A 116 -7.19 3.18 8.10
CA GLU A 116 -6.11 2.19 8.03
C GLU A 116 -6.33 1.19 6.88
N TYR A 117 -7.57 0.90 6.52
CA TYR A 117 -7.91 0.08 5.36
C TYR A 117 -7.43 0.71 4.04
N ILE A 118 -7.45 2.04 3.91
CA ILE A 118 -6.84 2.72 2.75
C ILE A 118 -5.35 2.39 2.66
N TYR A 119 -4.60 2.49 3.77
CA TYR A 119 -3.16 2.18 3.79
C TYR A 119 -2.88 0.70 3.51
N GLU A 120 -3.71 -0.20 4.01
CA GLU A 120 -3.64 -1.62 3.71
C GLU A 120 -3.79 -1.87 2.20
N GLN A 121 -4.78 -1.24 1.55
CA GLN A 121 -4.97 -1.36 0.09
C GLN A 121 -3.83 -0.71 -0.70
N GLN A 122 -3.30 0.41 -0.24
CA GLN A 122 -2.12 1.03 -0.86
C GLN A 122 -0.91 0.11 -0.79
N ASN A 123 -0.64 -0.51 0.36
CA ASN A 123 0.44 -1.48 0.52
C ASN A 123 0.25 -2.69 -0.39
N GLN A 124 -0.97 -3.19 -0.52
CA GLN A 124 -1.28 -4.31 -1.41
C GLN A 124 -1.04 -3.97 -2.87
N VAL A 125 -1.52 -2.81 -3.33
CA VAL A 125 -1.30 -2.33 -4.70
C VAL A 125 0.18 -2.10 -4.97
N ALA A 126 0.93 -1.53 -4.00
CA ALA A 126 2.36 -1.34 -4.12
C ALA A 126 3.10 -2.68 -4.31
N LYS A 127 2.81 -3.69 -3.49
CA LYS A 127 3.42 -5.03 -3.59
C LYS A 127 3.10 -5.69 -4.94
N THR A 128 1.86 -5.61 -5.39
CA THR A 128 1.45 -6.13 -6.70
C THR A 128 2.15 -5.42 -7.85
N THR A 129 2.36 -4.10 -7.74
CA THR A 129 3.11 -3.31 -8.72
C THR A 129 4.58 -3.72 -8.77
N ILE A 130 5.21 -3.94 -7.60
CA ILE A 130 6.59 -4.43 -7.50
C ILE A 130 6.74 -5.78 -8.18
N GLU A 131 5.80 -6.71 -8.00
CA GLU A 131 5.82 -8.04 -8.64
C GLU A 131 5.67 -7.97 -10.16
N ALA A 132 4.77 -7.14 -10.65
CA ALA A 132 4.58 -6.94 -12.08
C ALA A 132 5.81 -6.28 -12.71
N TRP A 133 6.39 -5.29 -12.04
CA TRP A 133 7.63 -4.64 -12.48
C TRP A 133 8.83 -5.61 -12.44
N GLN A 134 8.97 -6.43 -11.40
CA GLN A 134 9.99 -7.48 -11.32
C GLN A 134 9.89 -8.42 -12.54
N SER A 135 8.69 -8.89 -12.86
CA SER A 135 8.45 -9.78 -14.00
C SER A 135 8.88 -9.11 -15.32
N TYR A 136 8.56 -7.82 -15.50
CA TYR A 136 8.96 -7.04 -16.65
C TYR A 136 10.48 -6.93 -16.77
N VAL A 137 11.15 -6.50 -15.71
CA VAL A 137 12.61 -6.28 -15.71
C VAL A 137 13.36 -7.60 -15.91
N THR A 138 12.87 -8.69 -15.31
CA THR A 138 13.42 -10.04 -15.52
C THR A 138 13.33 -10.45 -16.98
N ALA A 139 12.17 -10.26 -17.59
CA ALA A 139 11.94 -10.62 -18.99
C ALA A 139 12.86 -9.82 -19.95
N VAL A 140 12.93 -8.50 -19.78
CA VAL A 140 13.80 -7.64 -20.61
C VAL A 140 15.28 -7.99 -20.43
N SER A 141 15.70 -8.28 -19.20
CA SER A 141 17.09 -8.65 -18.93
C SER A 141 17.45 -10.01 -19.51
N LYS A 142 16.54 -10.99 -19.45
CA LYS A 142 16.72 -12.30 -20.10
C LYS A 142 16.73 -12.20 -21.61
N GLN A 143 15.92 -11.35 -22.22
CA GLN A 143 16.00 -11.10 -23.67
C GLN A 143 17.40 -10.67 -24.09
N ARG A 144 18.04 -9.77 -23.32
CA ARG A 144 19.41 -9.35 -23.60
C ARG A 144 20.38 -10.53 -23.53
N VAL A 145 20.29 -11.35 -22.47
CA VAL A 145 21.15 -12.55 -22.31
C VAL A 145 20.99 -13.51 -23.49
N TYR A 146 19.76 -13.85 -23.86
CA TYR A 146 19.50 -14.77 -24.97
C TYR A 146 19.88 -14.18 -26.33
N TYR A 147 19.69 -12.88 -26.52
CA TYR A 147 20.13 -12.19 -27.74
C TYR A 147 21.65 -12.23 -27.90
N GLU A 148 22.41 -11.90 -26.85
CA GLU A 148 23.89 -11.97 -26.86
C GLU A 148 24.38 -13.39 -27.12
N ASN A 149 23.70 -14.39 -26.56
CA ASN A 149 24.00 -15.80 -26.77
C ASN A 149 23.69 -16.24 -28.23
N LEU A 150 22.57 -15.76 -28.80
CA LEU A 150 22.24 -16.01 -30.21
C LEU A 150 23.31 -15.40 -31.16
N GLN A 151 23.85 -14.24 -30.84
CA GLN A 151 24.97 -13.68 -31.63
C GLN A 151 26.21 -14.57 -31.56
N LEU A 152 26.59 -15.05 -30.39
CA LEU A 152 27.68 -15.99 -30.20
C LEU A 152 27.47 -17.30 -30.98
N LEU A 153 26.26 -17.86 -30.91
CA LEU A 153 25.91 -19.07 -31.64
C LEU A 153 25.91 -18.88 -33.17
N SER A 154 25.52 -17.69 -33.66
CA SER A 154 25.59 -17.33 -35.07
C SER A 154 27.07 -17.27 -35.60
N GLU A 155 28.00 -16.74 -34.77
CA GLU A 155 29.43 -16.80 -35.08
C GLU A 155 29.93 -18.25 -35.19
N PHE A 156 29.44 -19.11 -34.30
CA PHE A 156 29.76 -20.55 -34.29
C PHE A 156 29.17 -21.28 -35.51
N GLU A 157 27.97 -20.93 -35.91
CA GLU A 157 27.33 -21.44 -37.11
C GLU A 157 28.15 -21.11 -38.35
N ALA A 158 28.51 -19.83 -38.51
CA ALA A 158 29.34 -19.38 -39.62
C ALA A 158 30.73 -20.05 -39.65
N MET A 159 31.33 -20.30 -38.49
CA MET A 159 32.58 -21.05 -38.37
C MET A 159 32.39 -22.50 -38.78
N MET A 160 31.35 -23.17 -38.30
CA MET A 160 31.09 -24.58 -38.60
C MET A 160 30.74 -24.79 -40.07
N GLN A 161 29.99 -23.89 -40.68
CA GLN A 161 29.67 -23.95 -42.11
C GLN A 161 30.92 -23.94 -42.98
N ARG A 162 31.91 -23.08 -42.65
CA ARG A 162 33.23 -23.06 -43.35
C ARG A 162 33.97 -24.38 -43.18
N ARG A 163 34.01 -24.97 -41.99
CA ARG A 163 34.69 -26.22 -41.70
C ARG A 163 34.05 -27.42 -42.42
N VAL A 164 32.72 -27.48 -42.46
CA VAL A 164 31.98 -28.53 -43.18
C VAL A 164 32.17 -28.40 -44.67
N SER A 165 32.12 -27.19 -45.24
CA SER A 165 32.37 -26.96 -46.69
C SER A 165 33.79 -27.31 -47.12
N GLN A 166 34.76 -27.21 -46.20
CA GLN A 166 36.16 -27.60 -46.41
C GLN A 166 36.43 -29.09 -46.13
N GLY A 167 35.41 -29.85 -45.72
CA GLY A 167 35.55 -31.28 -45.37
C GLY A 167 36.29 -31.56 -44.05
N VAL A 168 36.53 -30.52 -43.22
CA VAL A 168 37.26 -30.62 -41.94
C VAL A 168 36.33 -31.06 -40.79
N SER A 169 35.02 -30.83 -40.89
CA SER A 169 34.03 -31.19 -39.89
C SER A 169 32.87 -31.96 -40.53
N ALA A 170 32.24 -32.86 -39.72
CA ALA A 170 31.11 -33.60 -40.18
C ALA A 170 29.82 -32.75 -40.21
N ARG A 171 28.88 -33.03 -41.11
CA ARG A 171 27.62 -32.31 -41.26
C ARG A 171 26.77 -32.33 -39.98
N ILE A 172 26.83 -33.40 -39.22
CA ILE A 172 26.09 -33.56 -37.93
C ILE A 172 26.50 -32.45 -36.92
N GLU A 173 27.75 -31.95 -36.96
CA GLU A 173 28.22 -30.87 -36.11
C GLU A 173 27.51 -29.54 -36.43
N MET A 174 27.17 -29.33 -37.71
CA MET A 174 26.36 -28.19 -38.14
C MET A 174 24.94 -28.30 -37.65
N ASP A 175 24.31 -29.51 -37.76
CA ASP A 175 22.96 -29.75 -37.30
C ASP A 175 22.83 -29.51 -35.78
N LEU A 176 23.87 -29.85 -34.98
CA LEU A 176 23.93 -29.56 -33.54
C LEU A 176 23.92 -28.04 -33.25
N VAL A 177 24.63 -27.23 -34.03
CA VAL A 177 24.61 -25.76 -33.87
C VAL A 177 23.23 -25.21 -34.20
N THR A 178 22.67 -25.63 -35.33
CA THR A 178 21.33 -25.18 -35.76
C THR A 178 20.27 -25.50 -34.74
N ASN A 179 20.29 -26.73 -34.20
CA ASN A 179 19.38 -27.10 -33.12
C ASN A 179 19.56 -26.23 -31.85
N ARG A 180 20.80 -25.87 -31.51
CA ARG A 180 21.07 -24.98 -30.37
C ARG A 180 20.55 -23.57 -30.63
N ILE A 181 20.71 -23.03 -31.84
CA ILE A 181 20.15 -21.73 -32.22
C ILE A 181 18.64 -21.74 -32.12
N LEU A 182 17.94 -22.77 -32.63
CA LEU A 182 16.49 -22.90 -32.53
C LEU A 182 16.02 -22.95 -31.07
N GLN A 183 16.75 -23.67 -30.23
CA GLN A 183 16.44 -23.74 -28.79
C GLN A 183 16.59 -22.38 -28.09
N GLU A 184 17.65 -21.65 -28.40
CA GLU A 184 17.91 -20.30 -27.85
C GLU A 184 16.92 -19.27 -28.38
N GLN A 185 16.53 -19.36 -29.68
CA GLN A 185 15.47 -18.55 -30.26
C GLN A 185 14.14 -18.75 -29.52
N ASN A 186 13.80 -19.99 -29.19
CA ASN A 186 12.58 -20.28 -28.41
C ASN A 186 12.66 -19.63 -27.01
N SER A 187 13.82 -19.69 -26.35
CA SER A 187 14.01 -19.04 -25.03
C SER A 187 13.90 -17.52 -25.13
N TYR A 188 14.44 -16.94 -26.20
CA TYR A 188 14.31 -15.50 -26.49
C TYR A 188 12.84 -15.11 -26.71
N GLN A 189 12.10 -15.86 -27.55
CA GLN A 189 10.67 -15.58 -27.81
C GLN A 189 9.83 -15.74 -26.56
N ALA A 190 10.10 -16.73 -25.72
CA ALA A 190 9.42 -16.89 -24.43
C ALA A 190 9.67 -15.66 -23.51
N ALA A 191 10.88 -15.11 -23.50
CA ALA A 191 11.18 -13.91 -22.74
C ALA A 191 10.49 -12.65 -23.32
N VAL A 192 10.36 -12.55 -24.66
CA VAL A 192 9.59 -11.47 -25.32
C VAL A 192 8.11 -11.55 -24.92
N GLU A 193 7.54 -12.76 -24.92
CA GLU A 193 6.15 -12.93 -24.53
C GLU A 193 5.92 -12.61 -23.05
N GLN A 194 6.83 -13.04 -22.18
CA GLN A 194 6.77 -12.70 -20.75
C GLN A 194 6.87 -11.19 -20.52
N GLN A 195 7.65 -10.46 -21.31
CA GLN A 195 7.68 -9.00 -21.27
C GLN A 195 6.32 -8.39 -21.62
N ARG A 196 5.64 -8.88 -22.67
CA ARG A 196 4.32 -8.40 -23.09
C ARG A 196 3.27 -8.64 -22.00
N ILE A 197 3.28 -9.83 -21.39
CA ILE A 197 2.39 -10.18 -20.28
C ILE A 197 2.62 -9.25 -19.08
N ALA A 198 3.88 -9.06 -18.68
CA ALA A 198 4.24 -8.19 -17.59
C ALA A 198 3.87 -6.71 -17.85
N MET A 199 4.05 -6.25 -19.09
CA MET A 199 3.64 -4.90 -19.50
C MET A 199 2.11 -4.73 -19.41
N ALA A 200 1.33 -5.69 -19.94
CA ALA A 200 -0.12 -5.65 -19.86
C ALA A 200 -0.60 -5.64 -18.39
N ARG A 201 0.06 -6.40 -17.50
CA ARG A 201 -0.25 -6.38 -16.06
C ARG A 201 0.04 -5.02 -15.43
N LEU A 202 1.16 -4.38 -15.78
CA LEU A 202 1.50 -3.02 -15.33
C LEU A 202 0.50 -1.99 -15.84
N GLU A 203 0.07 -2.09 -17.10
CA GLU A 203 -0.96 -1.23 -17.68
C GLU A 203 -2.29 -1.33 -16.92
N GLN A 204 -2.72 -2.54 -16.57
CA GLN A 204 -3.93 -2.75 -15.78
C GLN A 204 -3.82 -2.16 -14.36
N ILE A 205 -2.67 -2.34 -13.72
CA ILE A 205 -2.45 -1.81 -12.36
C ILE A 205 -2.39 -0.28 -12.36
N THR A 206 -1.73 0.33 -13.36
CA THR A 206 -1.55 1.80 -13.44
C THR A 206 -2.72 2.51 -14.11
N GLY A 207 -3.63 1.78 -14.77
CA GLY A 207 -4.78 2.32 -15.47
C GLY A 207 -4.43 3.12 -16.74
N ARG A 208 -3.21 2.99 -17.28
CA ARG A 208 -2.80 3.65 -18.53
C ARG A 208 -1.98 2.73 -19.42
N ARG A 209 -1.96 3.01 -20.72
CA ARG A 209 -1.02 2.36 -21.63
C ARG A 209 0.42 2.79 -21.32
N LEU A 210 1.32 1.82 -21.33
CA LEU A 210 2.74 2.00 -21.09
C LEU A 210 3.53 1.60 -22.32
N THR A 211 4.61 2.34 -22.56
CA THR A 211 5.55 2.01 -23.63
C THR A 211 6.89 1.59 -23.03
N PRO A 212 7.75 0.88 -23.77
CA PRO A 212 9.10 0.55 -23.27
C PRO A 212 9.94 1.78 -22.90
N THR A 213 9.61 2.96 -23.44
CA THR A 213 10.26 4.23 -23.09
C THR A 213 9.79 4.78 -21.74
N ASP A 214 8.58 4.45 -21.32
CA ASP A 214 8.06 4.83 -19.99
C ASP A 214 8.71 4.00 -18.87
N ILE A 215 9.15 2.78 -19.20
CA ILE A 215 9.79 1.85 -18.26
C ILE A 215 11.12 1.39 -18.85
N PRO A 216 12.17 2.22 -18.83
CA PRO A 216 13.48 1.83 -19.31
C PRO A 216 14.00 0.62 -18.52
N ALA A 217 14.70 -0.27 -19.22
CA ALA A 217 15.35 -1.41 -18.58
C ALA A 217 16.43 -0.93 -17.61
N PRO A 218 16.30 -1.17 -16.31
CA PRO A 218 17.28 -0.69 -15.34
C PRO A 218 18.56 -1.51 -15.38
N ASN A 219 19.65 -0.90 -14.89
CA ASN A 219 20.86 -1.65 -14.62
C ASN A 219 20.68 -2.46 -13.32
N LEU A 220 20.42 -3.77 -13.48
CA LEU A 220 20.18 -4.67 -12.33
C LEU A 220 21.36 -4.69 -11.35
N SER A 221 22.61 -4.61 -11.84
CA SER A 221 23.78 -4.64 -10.95
C SER A 221 23.83 -3.44 -10.03
N GLU A 222 23.52 -2.26 -10.54
CA GLU A 222 23.48 -1.02 -9.77
C GLU A 222 22.35 -1.04 -8.72
N LEU A 223 21.14 -1.47 -9.12
CA LEU A 223 20.02 -1.61 -8.20
C LEU A 223 20.30 -2.61 -7.09
N VAL A 224 20.93 -3.74 -7.41
CA VAL A 224 21.33 -4.75 -6.41
C VAL A 224 22.37 -4.17 -5.45
N ASN A 225 23.38 -3.45 -5.94
CA ASN A 225 24.38 -2.84 -5.06
C ASN A 225 23.74 -1.83 -4.10
N ARG A 226 22.80 -1.03 -4.57
CA ARG A 226 21.99 -0.14 -3.72
C ARG A 226 21.17 -0.92 -2.68
N ALA A 227 20.45 -1.97 -3.10
CA ALA A 227 19.67 -2.81 -2.20
C ALA A 227 20.54 -3.46 -1.12
N LYS A 228 21.75 -3.92 -1.48
CA LYS A 228 22.72 -4.49 -0.53
C LYS A 228 23.19 -3.48 0.52
N GLY A 229 23.27 -2.20 0.19
CA GLY A 229 23.59 -1.13 1.14
C GLY A 229 22.62 -1.06 2.32
N TYR A 230 21.36 -1.49 2.14
CA TYR A 230 20.35 -1.55 3.20
C TYR A 230 20.35 -2.85 4.02
N SER A 231 21.21 -3.83 3.69
CA SER A 231 21.22 -5.13 4.38
C SER A 231 21.39 -5.00 5.90
N GLN A 232 22.34 -4.19 6.34
CA GLN A 232 22.56 -3.95 7.78
C GLN A 232 21.43 -3.19 8.46
N ALA A 233 20.75 -2.30 7.72
CA ALA A 233 19.58 -1.59 8.24
C ALA A 233 18.44 -2.57 8.49
N PHE A 234 18.14 -3.46 7.55
CA PHE A 234 17.12 -4.48 7.72
C PHE A 234 17.43 -5.49 8.84
N GLU A 235 18.70 -5.88 9.00
CA GLU A 235 19.13 -6.76 10.10
C GLU A 235 18.89 -6.14 11.48
N LYS A 236 19.03 -4.83 11.60
CA LYS A 236 18.83 -4.11 12.86
C LYS A 236 17.37 -3.75 13.14
N MET A 237 16.47 -3.94 12.18
CA MET A 237 15.07 -3.63 12.37
C MET A 237 14.38 -4.67 13.27
N ALA A 238 13.61 -4.17 14.20
CA ALA A 238 12.77 -5.01 15.06
C ALA A 238 11.50 -5.44 14.27
N PHE A 239 11.55 -6.60 13.63
CA PHE A 239 10.45 -7.14 12.81
C PHE A 239 9.16 -7.29 13.60
N ASP A 240 9.27 -7.71 14.87
CA ASP A 240 8.12 -7.82 15.76
C ASP A 240 7.47 -6.45 15.99
N GLN A 241 8.27 -5.42 16.25
CA GLN A 241 7.77 -4.05 16.41
C GLN A 241 7.11 -3.52 15.12
N ALA A 242 7.69 -3.78 13.95
CA ALA A 242 7.11 -3.39 12.65
C ALA A 242 5.73 -4.02 12.44
N SER A 243 5.51 -5.26 12.92
CA SER A 243 4.22 -5.92 12.79
C SER A 243 3.09 -5.20 13.54
N PHE A 244 3.36 -4.54 14.66
CA PHE A 244 2.37 -3.78 15.42
C PHE A 244 1.91 -2.49 14.71
N TYR A 245 2.75 -1.90 13.88
CA TYR A 245 2.43 -0.66 13.14
C TYR A 245 1.91 -0.93 11.73
N ASN A 246 1.79 -2.21 11.34
CA ASN A 246 1.25 -2.56 10.04
C ASN A 246 -0.22 -2.15 9.94
N PRO A 247 -0.67 -1.48 8.86
CA PRO A 247 -2.04 -1.00 8.70
C PRO A 247 -3.11 -2.08 8.92
N THR A 248 -2.85 -3.34 8.52
CA THR A 248 -3.77 -4.46 8.74
C THR A 248 -4.02 -4.69 10.23
N VAL A 249 -2.96 -4.68 11.05
CA VAL A 249 -3.05 -4.92 12.50
C VAL A 249 -3.67 -3.72 13.21
N VAL A 250 -3.30 -2.51 12.82
CA VAL A 250 -3.87 -1.26 13.38
C VAL A 250 -5.35 -1.12 13.04
N LYS A 251 -5.76 -1.49 11.82
CA LYS A 251 -7.17 -1.56 11.41
C LYS A 251 -7.97 -2.46 12.35
N GLU A 252 -7.48 -3.68 12.60
CA GLU A 252 -8.14 -4.64 13.48
C GLU A 252 -8.20 -4.16 14.94
N GLU A 253 -7.18 -3.43 15.41
CA GLU A 253 -7.21 -2.77 16.71
C GLU A 253 -8.39 -1.79 16.82
N TYR A 254 -8.57 -0.93 15.80
CA TYR A 254 -9.70 0.00 15.78
C TYR A 254 -11.05 -0.71 15.66
N GLN A 255 -11.13 -1.83 14.95
CA GLN A 255 -12.35 -2.66 14.90
C GLN A 255 -12.68 -3.26 16.26
N ILE A 256 -11.69 -3.68 17.05
CA ILE A 256 -11.87 -4.14 18.43
C ILE A 256 -12.41 -3.00 19.29
N GLU A 257 -11.85 -1.80 19.19
CA GLU A 257 -12.32 -0.63 19.95
C GLU A 257 -13.75 -0.23 19.56
N ALA A 258 -14.10 -0.29 18.25
CA ALA A 258 -15.47 -0.10 17.79
C ALA A 258 -16.42 -1.13 18.42
N ALA A 259 -16.05 -2.42 18.37
CA ALA A 259 -16.84 -3.48 18.97
C ALA A 259 -17.02 -3.30 20.50
N LYS A 260 -16.00 -2.84 21.22
CA LYS A 260 -16.10 -2.49 22.66
C LYS A 260 -17.11 -1.37 22.89
N GLN A 261 -17.20 -0.36 22.01
CA GLN A 261 -18.24 0.66 22.12
C GLN A 261 -19.62 0.08 21.83
N GLY A 262 -19.74 -0.84 20.87
CA GLY A 262 -20.97 -1.59 20.61
C GLY A 262 -21.45 -2.36 21.85
N VAL A 263 -20.53 -3.02 22.60
CA VAL A 263 -20.85 -3.67 23.88
C VAL A 263 -21.39 -2.66 24.90
N LYS A 264 -20.75 -1.48 25.04
CA LYS A 264 -21.24 -0.41 25.94
C LYS A 264 -22.62 0.08 25.53
N SER A 265 -22.90 0.23 24.25
CA SER A 265 -24.23 0.61 23.75
C SER A 265 -25.30 -0.41 24.11
N LEU A 266 -25.03 -1.72 24.00
CA LEU A 266 -25.93 -2.79 24.41
C LEU A 266 -26.08 -2.84 25.94
N GLN A 267 -25.03 -2.62 26.70
CA GLN A 267 -25.06 -2.56 28.16
C GLN A 267 -25.91 -1.39 28.68
N ALA A 268 -26.00 -0.30 27.91
CA ALA A 268 -26.82 0.86 28.23
C ALA A 268 -28.33 0.51 28.36
N ALA A 269 -28.79 -0.57 27.71
CA ALA A 269 -30.17 -1.08 27.87
C ALA A 269 -30.54 -1.53 29.30
N ARG A 270 -29.57 -1.59 30.24
CA ARG A 270 -29.81 -1.79 31.65
C ARG A 270 -30.43 -0.58 32.34
N TYR A 271 -30.35 0.57 31.72
CA TYR A 271 -30.82 1.83 32.27
C TYR A 271 -32.04 2.32 31.50
N PRO A 272 -33.00 3.01 32.18
CA PRO A 272 -34.07 3.68 31.46
C PRO A 272 -33.55 4.84 30.63
N THR A 273 -34.29 5.20 29.61
CA THR A 273 -34.04 6.40 28.78
C THR A 273 -34.95 7.51 29.29
N LEU A 274 -34.34 8.64 29.65
CA LEU A 274 -35.07 9.89 29.95
C LEU A 274 -35.23 10.67 28.66
N TYR A 275 -36.45 11.11 28.37
CA TYR A 275 -36.73 11.91 27.18
C TYR A 275 -37.71 13.04 27.46
N ALA A 276 -37.64 14.09 26.65
CA ALA A 276 -38.67 15.13 26.52
C ALA A 276 -39.35 14.94 25.15
N GLN A 277 -40.63 15.16 25.13
CA GLN A 277 -41.45 15.00 23.91
C GLN A 277 -42.42 16.15 23.80
N TYR A 278 -42.60 16.68 22.64
CA TYR A 278 -43.68 17.54 22.25
C TYR A 278 -44.51 16.79 21.20
N GLU A 279 -45.82 16.74 21.41
CA GLU A 279 -46.77 16.05 20.55
C GLU A 279 -47.88 17.02 20.19
N TYR A 280 -48.27 17.03 18.91
CA TYR A 280 -49.35 17.86 18.40
C TYR A 280 -50.28 17.01 17.54
N ASP A 281 -51.53 16.86 18.00
CA ASP A 281 -52.57 16.09 17.34
C ASP A 281 -53.49 17.03 16.57
N TYR A 282 -53.67 16.76 15.26
CA TYR A 282 -54.59 17.48 14.40
C TYR A 282 -55.71 16.56 13.94
N TYR A 283 -56.94 16.91 14.38
CA TYR A 283 -58.16 16.17 14.10
C TYR A 283 -58.82 16.76 12.83
N HIS A 284 -59.05 15.94 11.81
CA HIS A 284 -59.61 16.41 10.50
C HIS A 284 -61.12 16.48 10.43
N GLU A 285 -61.83 15.63 11.22
CA GLU A 285 -63.28 15.43 11.07
C GLU A 285 -64.07 15.47 12.36
N ALA A 286 -63.45 15.75 13.50
CA ALA A 286 -64.13 15.76 14.80
C ALA A 286 -64.79 17.13 15.08
N ASP A 287 -66.11 17.21 14.97
CA ASP A 287 -66.90 18.43 15.21
C ASP A 287 -66.75 19.04 16.62
N ASN A 288 -66.07 18.34 17.58
CA ASN A 288 -65.92 18.77 18.98
C ASN A 288 -64.56 18.54 19.61
N LYS A 289 -63.50 18.25 18.79
CA LYS A 289 -62.11 18.12 19.32
C LYS A 289 -61.22 19.19 18.69
N ASP A 290 -60.71 20.06 19.54
CA ASP A 290 -59.68 21.04 19.16
C ASP A 290 -58.32 20.34 19.01
N SER A 291 -57.55 20.80 18.01
CA SER A 291 -56.16 20.35 17.87
C SER A 291 -55.34 20.76 19.09
N GLU A 292 -54.67 19.80 19.70
CA GLU A 292 -53.98 19.99 21.00
C GLU A 292 -52.48 19.71 20.88
N GLY A 293 -51.72 20.54 21.56
CA GLY A 293 -50.25 20.35 21.70
C GLY A 293 -49.89 20.05 23.14
N GLU A 294 -49.20 18.95 23.39
CA GLU A 294 -48.76 18.52 24.71
C GLU A 294 -47.24 18.43 24.81
N PHE A 295 -46.67 18.94 25.92
CA PHE A 295 -45.28 18.72 26.28
C PHE A 295 -45.20 17.75 27.45
N SER A 296 -44.40 16.68 27.28
CA SER A 296 -44.22 15.66 28.29
C SER A 296 -42.73 15.34 28.52
N VAL A 297 -42.41 14.90 29.73
CA VAL A 297 -41.10 14.33 30.07
C VAL A 297 -41.38 12.92 30.64
N GLY A 298 -40.71 11.93 30.03
CA GLY A 298 -40.98 10.53 30.37
C GLY A 298 -39.72 9.70 30.53
N LEU A 299 -39.92 8.56 31.19
CA LEU A 299 -38.92 7.49 31.29
C LEU A 299 -39.41 6.28 30.49
N SER A 300 -38.54 5.76 29.63
CA SER A 300 -38.78 4.52 28.87
C SER A 300 -37.74 3.48 29.26
N TYR A 301 -38.19 2.28 29.62
CA TYR A 301 -37.29 1.15 29.91
C TYR A 301 -37.64 -0.03 29.02
N ASP A 302 -36.69 -0.42 28.16
CA ASP A 302 -36.83 -1.56 27.28
C ASP A 302 -35.59 -2.47 27.35
N PRO A 303 -35.62 -3.48 28.24
CA PRO A 303 -34.52 -4.45 28.38
C PRO A 303 -34.55 -5.54 27.28
N GLY A 304 -35.46 -5.47 26.34
CA GLY A 304 -35.76 -6.52 25.34
C GLY A 304 -36.61 -7.65 25.94
N ALA A 305 -37.27 -8.42 25.07
CA ALA A 305 -38.10 -9.56 25.48
C ALA A 305 -37.28 -10.54 26.33
N GLY A 306 -37.74 -10.85 27.55
CA GLY A 306 -37.07 -11.76 28.46
C GLY A 306 -35.65 -11.30 28.88
N PHE A 307 -35.40 -10.00 28.92
CA PHE A 307 -34.08 -9.41 29.16
C PHE A 307 -33.00 -9.79 28.11
N SER A 308 -33.41 -10.06 26.87
CA SER A 308 -32.53 -10.51 25.79
C SER A 308 -31.33 -9.60 25.54
N ASN A 309 -31.43 -8.28 25.77
CA ASN A 309 -30.35 -7.34 25.63
C ASN A 309 -29.13 -7.65 26.53
N LEU A 310 -29.34 -8.30 27.69
CA LEU A 310 -28.22 -8.76 28.54
C LEU A 310 -27.45 -9.92 27.88
N ALA A 311 -28.17 -10.85 27.27
CA ALA A 311 -27.55 -11.96 26.54
C ALA A 311 -26.82 -11.46 25.31
N LEU A 312 -27.41 -10.50 24.56
CA LEU A 312 -26.76 -9.85 23.39
C LEU A 312 -25.49 -9.10 23.80
N ALA A 313 -25.49 -8.39 24.94
CA ALA A 313 -24.29 -7.74 25.44
C ALA A 313 -23.16 -8.74 25.76
N LYS A 314 -23.51 -9.91 26.38
CA LYS A 314 -22.52 -10.98 26.60
C LYS A 314 -22.02 -11.60 25.31
N ALA A 315 -22.89 -11.85 24.34
CA ALA A 315 -22.52 -12.38 23.03
C ALA A 315 -21.60 -11.40 22.29
N SER A 316 -21.89 -10.09 22.36
CA SER A 316 -21.06 -9.05 21.77
C SER A 316 -19.69 -8.95 22.47
N ALA A 317 -19.62 -9.13 23.79
CA ALA A 317 -18.34 -9.20 24.51
C ALA A 317 -17.48 -10.40 24.04
N ALA A 318 -18.08 -11.58 23.88
CA ALA A 318 -17.38 -12.74 23.34
C ALA A 318 -16.87 -12.51 21.90
N ARG A 319 -17.58 -11.70 21.09
CA ARG A 319 -17.09 -11.29 19.76
C ARG A 319 -15.86 -10.38 19.85
N VAL A 320 -15.79 -9.51 20.86
CA VAL A 320 -14.57 -8.69 21.10
C VAL A 320 -13.38 -9.59 21.38
N ASP A 321 -13.53 -10.64 22.17
CA ASP A 321 -12.46 -11.61 22.42
C ASP A 321 -12.06 -12.35 21.14
N SER A 322 -13.04 -12.75 20.34
CA SER A 322 -12.79 -13.36 19.00
C SER A 322 -11.99 -12.43 18.09
N LEU A 323 -12.35 -11.14 18.01
CA LEU A 323 -11.61 -10.15 17.23
C LEU A 323 -10.17 -9.96 17.77
N GLY A 324 -9.97 -10.04 19.08
CA GLY A 324 -8.65 -10.01 19.70
C GLY A 324 -7.76 -11.17 19.22
N GLN A 325 -8.31 -12.38 19.14
CA GLN A 325 -7.59 -13.55 18.60
C GLN A 325 -7.31 -13.41 17.09
N SER A 326 -8.27 -12.87 16.33
CA SER A 326 -8.07 -12.58 14.89
C SER A 326 -6.94 -11.59 14.67
N LYS A 327 -6.88 -10.49 15.43
CA LYS A 327 -5.79 -9.52 15.38
C LYS A 327 -4.42 -10.18 15.64
N GLU A 328 -4.34 -11.03 16.66
CA GLU A 328 -3.08 -11.73 16.95
C GLU A 328 -2.69 -12.69 15.82
N ALA A 329 -3.65 -13.38 15.19
CA ALA A 329 -3.39 -14.21 14.02
C ALA A 329 -2.88 -13.37 12.83
N SER A 330 -3.53 -12.24 12.54
CA SER A 330 -3.08 -11.30 11.49
C SER A 330 -1.70 -10.74 11.77
N ARG A 331 -1.39 -10.39 13.03
CA ARG A 331 -0.07 -9.92 13.43
C ARG A 331 1.01 -10.97 13.16
N ARG A 332 0.75 -12.24 13.50
CA ARG A 332 1.68 -13.35 13.22
C ARG A 332 1.88 -13.55 11.73
N LEU A 333 0.83 -13.45 10.91
CA LEU A 333 0.94 -13.53 9.46
C LEU A 333 1.77 -12.38 8.88
N VAL A 334 1.59 -11.15 9.36
CA VAL A 334 2.41 -9.99 8.96
C VAL A 334 3.87 -10.22 9.32
N LEU A 335 4.15 -10.69 10.55
CA LEU A 335 5.50 -11.00 10.99
C LEU A 335 6.15 -12.11 10.14
N GLU A 336 5.42 -13.17 9.84
CA GLU A 336 5.85 -14.25 8.94
C GLU A 336 6.19 -13.70 7.55
N ASN A 337 5.33 -12.84 6.98
CA ASN A 337 5.56 -12.22 5.68
C ASN A 337 6.84 -11.36 5.68
N ILE A 338 7.06 -10.54 6.70
CA ILE A 338 8.29 -9.74 6.85
C ILE A 338 9.52 -10.63 6.93
N GLN A 339 9.49 -11.67 7.78
CA GLN A 339 10.58 -12.62 7.94
C GLN A 339 10.88 -13.37 6.65
N THR A 340 9.85 -13.82 5.94
CA THR A 340 9.99 -14.53 4.66
C THR A 340 10.62 -13.64 3.61
N GLN A 341 10.18 -12.36 3.49
CA GLN A 341 10.77 -11.41 2.54
C GLN A 341 12.24 -11.11 2.90
N TYR A 342 12.56 -11.00 4.18
CA TYR A 342 13.94 -10.80 4.62
C TYR A 342 14.82 -12.01 4.32
N GLN A 343 14.36 -13.24 4.60
CA GLN A 343 15.10 -14.46 4.27
C GLN A 343 15.30 -14.61 2.76
N GLN A 344 14.28 -14.28 1.96
CA GLN A 344 14.41 -14.26 0.50
C GLN A 344 15.48 -13.26 0.04
N PHE A 345 15.50 -12.04 0.63
CA PHE A 345 16.52 -11.04 0.35
C PHE A 345 17.93 -11.53 0.71
N ALA A 346 18.11 -12.07 1.92
CA ALA A 346 19.41 -12.55 2.41
C ALA A 346 19.93 -13.74 1.59
N SER A 347 19.10 -14.75 1.36
CA SER A 347 19.44 -15.94 0.57
C SER A 347 19.78 -15.58 -0.88
N SER A 348 18.98 -14.72 -1.52
CA SER A 348 19.25 -14.29 -2.90
C SER A 348 20.55 -13.49 -3.01
N LYS A 349 20.91 -12.70 -1.98
CA LYS A 349 22.20 -11.99 -1.93
C LYS A 349 23.40 -12.95 -1.91
N ASP A 350 23.32 -14.03 -1.15
CA ASP A 350 24.40 -15.03 -1.11
C ASP A 350 24.46 -15.86 -2.41
N GLN A 351 23.30 -16.21 -2.95
CA GLN A 351 23.21 -16.90 -4.25
C GLN A 351 23.80 -16.06 -5.39
N GLU A 352 23.55 -14.74 -5.41
CA GLU A 352 24.13 -13.86 -6.43
C GLU A 352 25.65 -13.90 -6.45
N ARG A 353 26.30 -13.91 -5.27
CA ARG A 353 27.77 -14.00 -5.18
C ARG A 353 28.29 -15.27 -5.86
N SER A 354 27.65 -16.40 -5.62
CA SER A 354 28.02 -17.68 -6.22
C SER A 354 27.77 -17.68 -7.73
N LEU A 355 26.66 -17.11 -8.19
CA LEU A 355 26.30 -17.03 -9.61
C LEU A 355 27.24 -16.09 -10.40
N ILE A 356 27.70 -15.00 -9.81
CA ILE A 356 28.71 -14.12 -10.44
C ILE A 356 29.99 -14.91 -10.72
N ALA A 357 30.47 -15.70 -9.75
CA ALA A 357 31.65 -16.55 -9.93
C ALA A 357 31.39 -17.66 -10.96
N ALA A 358 30.20 -18.27 -10.96
CA ALA A 358 29.83 -19.31 -11.93
C ALA A 358 29.78 -18.76 -13.37
N VAL A 359 29.16 -17.58 -13.57
CA VAL A 359 29.14 -16.93 -14.90
C VAL A 359 30.57 -16.63 -15.40
N ALA A 360 31.41 -16.05 -14.54
CA ALA A 360 32.80 -15.76 -14.91
C ALA A 360 33.59 -17.04 -15.22
N GLY A 361 33.44 -18.09 -14.41
CA GLY A 361 34.05 -19.39 -14.64
C GLY A 361 33.60 -20.05 -15.94
N ALA A 362 32.26 -20.08 -16.19
CA ALA A 362 31.70 -20.63 -17.42
C ALA A 362 32.17 -19.87 -18.68
N GLN A 363 32.30 -18.54 -18.60
CA GLN A 363 32.86 -17.74 -19.71
C GLN A 363 34.30 -18.14 -20.06
N ILE A 364 35.13 -18.40 -19.04
CA ILE A 364 36.50 -18.89 -19.24
C ILE A 364 36.49 -20.27 -19.89
N VAL A 365 35.58 -21.18 -19.45
CA VAL A 365 35.45 -22.52 -20.04
C VAL A 365 35.03 -22.45 -21.52
N VAL A 366 34.02 -21.64 -21.85
CA VAL A 366 33.58 -21.44 -23.25
C VAL A 366 34.75 -20.97 -24.12
N SER A 367 35.50 -19.96 -23.69
CA SER A 367 36.65 -19.42 -24.44
C SER A 367 37.77 -20.44 -24.56
N SER A 368 38.05 -21.23 -23.54
CA SER A 368 39.04 -22.28 -23.52
C SER A 368 38.64 -23.46 -24.44
N TYR A 369 37.43 -23.95 -24.34
CA TYR A 369 36.92 -25.05 -25.15
C TYR A 369 36.84 -24.70 -26.61
N ARG A 370 36.47 -23.45 -26.96
CA ARG A 370 36.52 -22.91 -28.33
C ARG A 370 37.96 -23.04 -28.95
N ARG A 371 38.98 -22.62 -28.20
CA ARG A 371 40.39 -22.74 -28.64
C ARG A 371 40.85 -24.18 -28.79
N GLN A 372 40.48 -25.07 -27.82
CA GLN A 372 40.82 -26.48 -27.83
C GLN A 372 40.13 -27.24 -28.97
N PHE A 373 38.89 -26.86 -29.31
CA PHE A 373 38.18 -27.40 -30.46
C PHE A 373 38.90 -27.06 -31.79
N ILE A 374 39.34 -25.81 -31.96
CA ILE A 374 40.13 -25.40 -33.15
C ILE A 374 41.42 -26.20 -33.23
N ALA A 375 42.05 -26.53 -32.12
CA ALA A 375 43.25 -27.37 -32.05
C ALA A 375 42.98 -28.89 -32.12
N GLY A 376 41.72 -29.31 -32.33
CA GLY A 376 41.32 -30.73 -32.43
C GLY A 376 41.35 -31.52 -31.11
N ARG A 377 41.45 -30.83 -29.94
CA ARG A 377 41.55 -31.47 -28.61
C ARG A 377 40.23 -31.62 -27.88
N LYS A 378 39.18 -30.98 -28.33
CA LYS A 378 37.84 -31.01 -27.74
C LYS A 378 36.79 -31.24 -28.82
N SER A 379 35.69 -31.91 -28.47
CA SER A 379 34.54 -32.13 -29.33
C SER A 379 33.69 -30.86 -29.43
N TRP A 380 32.98 -30.72 -30.56
CA TRP A 380 32.04 -29.61 -30.74
C TRP A 380 30.89 -29.63 -29.74
N LEU A 381 30.42 -30.83 -29.39
CA LEU A 381 29.36 -31.00 -28.42
C LEU A 381 29.74 -30.42 -27.01
N GLU A 382 31.02 -30.58 -26.62
CA GLU A 382 31.53 -30.03 -25.36
C GLU A 382 31.51 -28.49 -25.36
N VAL A 383 31.87 -27.86 -26.52
CA VAL A 383 31.76 -26.39 -26.67
C VAL A 383 30.32 -25.92 -26.53
N LEU A 384 29.40 -26.56 -27.25
CA LEU A 384 27.95 -26.21 -27.19
C LEU A 384 27.35 -26.40 -25.79
N ASN A 385 27.79 -27.45 -25.07
CA ASN A 385 27.36 -27.66 -23.69
C ASN A 385 27.88 -26.55 -22.75
N ALA A 386 29.14 -26.12 -22.90
CA ALA A 386 29.69 -25.01 -22.13
C ALA A 386 28.96 -23.68 -22.40
N VAL A 387 28.62 -23.42 -23.68
CA VAL A 387 27.81 -22.25 -24.06
C VAL A 387 26.41 -22.28 -23.39
N ARG A 388 25.75 -23.45 -23.41
CA ARG A 388 24.46 -23.61 -22.73
C ARG A 388 24.57 -23.34 -21.25
N GLU A 389 25.55 -23.90 -20.58
CA GLU A 389 25.77 -23.73 -19.14
C GLU A 389 26.01 -22.25 -18.80
N HIS A 390 26.83 -21.57 -19.58
CA HIS A 390 27.07 -20.13 -19.43
C HIS A 390 25.77 -19.31 -19.56
N SER A 391 24.96 -19.55 -20.61
CA SER A 391 23.66 -18.88 -20.81
C SER A 391 22.70 -19.15 -19.64
N GLN A 392 22.67 -20.39 -19.13
CA GLN A 392 21.84 -20.77 -17.98
C GLN A 392 22.26 -20.02 -16.71
N TYR A 393 23.55 -19.92 -16.40
CA TYR A 393 24.04 -19.15 -15.24
C TYR A 393 23.74 -17.66 -15.37
N GLN A 394 23.86 -17.09 -16.57
CA GLN A 394 23.48 -15.69 -16.81
C GLN A 394 21.98 -15.47 -16.59
N ALA A 395 21.12 -16.35 -17.08
CA ALA A 395 19.68 -16.26 -16.87
C ALA A 395 19.30 -16.41 -15.39
N GLN A 396 19.93 -17.35 -14.65
CA GLN A 396 19.75 -17.51 -13.21
C GLN A 396 20.22 -16.29 -12.42
N LEU A 397 21.32 -15.66 -12.85
CA LEU A 397 21.81 -14.42 -12.23
C LEU A 397 20.82 -13.28 -12.41
N VAL A 398 20.15 -13.18 -13.57
CA VAL A 398 19.07 -12.21 -13.81
C VAL A 398 17.91 -12.47 -12.84
N ASP A 399 17.46 -13.73 -12.70
CA ASP A 399 16.38 -14.09 -11.79
C ASP A 399 16.71 -13.72 -10.34
N THR A 400 17.91 -14.08 -9.90
CA THR A 400 18.38 -13.81 -8.53
C THR A 400 18.47 -12.32 -8.25
N ARG A 401 19.03 -11.52 -9.17
CA ARG A 401 19.13 -10.06 -9.03
C ARG A 401 17.76 -9.41 -9.00
N SER A 402 16.85 -9.83 -9.86
CA SER A 402 15.47 -9.33 -9.86
C SER A 402 14.75 -9.67 -8.54
N SER A 403 14.99 -10.85 -7.97
CA SER A 403 14.44 -11.27 -6.68
C SER A 403 14.98 -10.43 -5.50
N ILE A 404 16.29 -10.12 -5.49
CA ILE A 404 16.89 -9.21 -4.50
C ILE A 404 16.19 -7.86 -4.50
N ILE A 405 16.02 -7.28 -5.70
CA ILE A 405 15.44 -5.94 -5.85
C ILE A 405 13.96 -5.95 -5.44
N ALA A 406 13.20 -6.96 -5.85
CA ALA A 406 11.79 -7.07 -5.47
C ALA A 406 11.61 -7.25 -3.94
N ALA A 407 12.42 -8.11 -3.33
CA ALA A 407 12.41 -8.31 -1.87
C ALA A 407 12.79 -7.03 -1.12
N TYR A 408 13.78 -6.27 -1.63
CA TYR A 408 14.16 -4.97 -1.09
C TYR A 408 12.99 -3.97 -1.07
N TYR A 409 12.28 -3.81 -2.21
CA TYR A 409 11.13 -2.90 -2.25
C TYR A 409 9.96 -3.38 -1.41
N LYS A 410 9.68 -4.68 -1.39
CA LYS A 410 8.64 -5.24 -0.53
C LYS A 410 8.93 -4.99 0.94
N LEU A 411 10.18 -5.17 1.39
CA LEU A 411 10.59 -4.84 2.74
C LEU A 411 10.42 -3.35 3.04
N GLN A 412 10.76 -2.45 2.11
CA GLN A 412 10.51 -1.02 2.30
C GLN A 412 9.02 -0.70 2.50
N VAL A 413 8.12 -1.36 1.76
CA VAL A 413 6.67 -1.22 1.95
C VAL A 413 6.25 -1.72 3.33
N GLU A 414 6.72 -2.89 3.77
CA GLU A 414 6.36 -3.47 5.07
C GLU A 414 6.87 -2.62 6.25
N PHE A 415 8.03 -2.00 6.12
CA PHE A 415 8.59 -1.12 7.14
C PHE A 415 8.10 0.34 7.07
N GLY A 416 7.20 0.66 6.14
CA GLY A 416 6.70 2.03 6.00
C GLY A 416 7.74 3.04 5.51
N MET A 417 8.79 2.58 4.80
CA MET A 417 9.93 3.40 4.37
C MET A 417 9.73 4.09 3.03
N MET A 418 8.64 3.80 2.33
CA MET A 418 8.36 4.41 1.03
C MET A 418 7.94 5.88 1.19
N SER A 419 8.35 6.73 0.26
CA SER A 419 8.10 8.17 0.33
C SER A 419 6.61 8.53 0.47
N TRP A 420 5.73 7.81 -0.21
CA TRP A 420 4.28 8.03 -0.16
C TRP A 420 3.65 7.65 1.19
N GLN A 421 4.28 6.77 1.98
CA GLN A 421 3.84 6.41 3.33
C GLN A 421 4.17 7.50 4.37
N GLN A 422 5.17 8.35 4.09
CA GLN A 422 5.66 9.37 5.01
C GLN A 422 4.87 10.67 4.96
N PHE A 423 4.19 10.95 3.84
CA PHE A 423 3.55 12.25 3.58
C PHE A 423 2.07 12.34 4.00
N ASP A 424 1.48 11.29 4.57
CA ASP A 424 0.07 11.36 4.93
C ASP A 424 -0.13 12.01 6.30
N GLN A 425 -0.40 13.33 6.28
CA GLN A 425 -0.72 14.12 7.47
C GLN A 425 -2.10 13.77 8.06
N ASN A 426 -2.93 13.01 7.35
CA ASN A 426 -4.28 12.61 7.81
C ASN A 426 -4.26 11.44 8.81
N ARG A 427 -3.09 10.91 9.15
CA ARG A 427 -2.93 9.84 10.14
C ARG A 427 -3.23 10.25 11.58
N GLN A 428 -3.55 11.53 11.84
CA GLN A 428 -3.96 11.94 13.17
C GLN A 428 -5.37 11.42 13.49
N PRO A 429 -5.49 10.61 14.54
CA PRO A 429 -6.79 10.02 14.88
C PRO A 429 -7.77 11.11 15.31
N LYS A 430 -8.98 11.10 14.72
CA LYS A 430 -10.05 12.00 15.15
C LYS A 430 -10.30 11.80 16.66
N PRO A 431 -10.49 12.89 17.44
CA PRO A 431 -10.74 12.78 18.87
C PRO A 431 -12.05 12.02 19.15
N LEU A 432 -12.11 11.30 20.26
CA LEU A 432 -13.34 10.67 20.73
C LEU A 432 -14.35 11.73 21.14
N PHE A 433 -15.63 11.41 20.96
CA PHE A 433 -16.72 12.27 21.35
C PHE A 433 -16.94 12.22 22.86
N SER A 434 -17.04 13.39 23.51
CA SER A 434 -17.51 13.55 24.88
C SER A 434 -18.81 14.37 24.88
N PRO A 435 -19.80 14.04 25.69
CA PRO A 435 -21.01 14.85 25.84
C PRO A 435 -20.74 16.29 26.29
N LEU A 436 -19.57 16.53 26.90
CA LEU A 436 -19.13 17.86 27.36
C LEU A 436 -18.42 18.67 26.29
N ASP A 437 -18.07 18.07 25.14
CA ASP A 437 -17.37 18.76 24.05
C ASP A 437 -18.08 20.05 23.58
N PRO A 438 -19.42 20.08 23.41
CA PRO A 438 -20.11 21.30 23.03
C PRO A 438 -19.92 22.43 24.05
N VAL A 439 -19.96 22.11 25.34
CA VAL A 439 -19.78 23.06 26.44
C VAL A 439 -18.32 23.52 26.51
N GLN A 440 -17.36 22.61 26.41
CA GLN A 440 -15.94 22.94 26.41
C GLN A 440 -15.55 23.80 25.18
N ASN A 441 -16.08 23.48 24.00
CA ASN A 441 -15.85 24.26 22.79
C ASN A 441 -16.51 25.64 22.84
N TRP A 442 -17.67 25.77 23.50
CA TRP A 442 -18.31 27.05 23.73
C TRP A 442 -17.48 27.91 24.72
N LEU A 443 -17.00 27.34 25.82
CA LEU A 443 -16.10 28.02 26.76
C LEU A 443 -14.81 28.47 26.09
N LYS A 444 -14.16 27.60 25.31
CA LYS A 444 -12.94 27.95 24.56
C LYS A 444 -13.17 29.06 23.51
N ARG A 445 -14.36 29.17 22.93
CA ARG A 445 -14.71 30.26 22.02
C ARG A 445 -14.85 31.60 22.74
N GLN A 446 -15.33 31.60 23.99
CA GLN A 446 -15.37 32.84 24.80
C GLN A 446 -13.97 33.35 25.14
N ASP A 447 -13.05 32.44 25.51
CA ASP A 447 -11.66 32.80 25.80
C ASP A 447 -10.91 33.37 24.57
N THR A 448 -11.28 32.90 23.35
CA THR A 448 -10.64 33.43 22.09
C THR A 448 -11.22 34.77 21.65
N VAL A 449 -12.45 35.11 22.00
CA VAL A 449 -13.05 36.42 21.64
C VAL A 449 -12.50 37.53 22.51
N GLU A 450 -12.09 37.28 23.75
CA GLU A 450 -11.42 38.28 24.60
C GLU A 450 -9.96 38.52 24.20
N GLN A 451 -9.27 37.59 23.55
CA GLN A 451 -7.87 37.75 23.12
C GLN A 451 -7.68 38.40 21.73
N THR A 452 -8.73 38.53 20.92
CA THR A 452 -8.62 39.11 19.57
C THR A 452 -8.86 40.63 19.51
N ALA A 453 -9.07 41.28 20.66
CA ALA A 453 -9.27 42.75 20.71
C ALA A 453 -7.96 43.58 20.77
N ASP A 454 -6.81 42.96 20.99
CA ASP A 454 -5.53 43.64 21.00
C ASP A 454 -4.46 42.87 20.21
N THR A 455 -3.80 43.60 19.30
CA THR A 455 -2.63 43.26 18.50
C THR A 455 -2.85 42.66 17.10
N VAL A 456 -3.08 43.53 16.14
CA VAL A 456 -2.60 43.36 14.77
C VAL A 456 -1.10 43.63 14.76
N VAL A 457 -0.29 42.59 14.90
CA VAL A 457 1.14 42.61 14.58
C VAL A 457 1.37 41.84 13.31
N VAL A 458 1.66 42.57 12.23
CA VAL A 458 2.14 41.99 10.97
C VAL A 458 3.54 41.43 11.22
N GLN A 459 3.66 40.12 11.28
CA GLN A 459 4.98 39.45 11.27
C GLN A 459 5.37 39.05 9.84
N PRO A 460 6.65 39.22 9.45
CA PRO A 460 7.13 38.82 8.14
C PRO A 460 7.16 37.30 8.03
N VAL A 461 6.75 36.80 6.85
CA VAL A 461 6.80 35.38 6.50
C VAL A 461 8.25 34.92 6.48
N VAL A 462 8.68 34.27 7.55
CA VAL A 462 9.92 33.49 7.58
C VAL A 462 9.56 32.09 7.05
N MET A 463 10.14 31.74 5.91
CA MET A 463 10.08 30.35 5.42
C MET A 463 10.70 29.44 6.47
N GLN A 464 9.87 28.71 7.20
CA GLN A 464 10.35 27.64 8.05
C GLN A 464 10.81 26.48 7.18
N GLN A 465 12.05 26.07 7.38
CA GLN A 465 12.57 24.79 6.90
C GLN A 465 11.65 23.66 7.43
N PRO A 466 11.39 22.62 6.61
CA PRO A 466 10.56 21.51 7.08
C PRO A 466 11.19 20.86 8.30
N ALA A 467 10.44 20.81 9.38
CA ALA A 467 10.83 20.12 10.60
C ALA A 467 11.13 18.64 10.26
N LEU A 468 12.29 18.18 10.67
CA LEU A 468 12.67 16.77 10.64
C LEU A 468 11.61 15.98 11.42
N VAL A 469 10.82 15.20 10.68
CA VAL A 469 9.85 14.27 11.26
C VAL A 469 10.66 13.20 12.02
N THR A 470 10.63 13.28 13.33
CA THR A 470 11.15 12.22 14.20
C THR A 470 10.26 11.00 14.04
N TYR A 471 10.80 9.94 13.45
CA TYR A 471 10.15 8.64 13.40
C TYR A 471 9.90 8.12 14.81
N PRO A 472 8.81 7.38 15.05
CA PRO A 472 8.58 6.69 16.32
C PRO A 472 9.58 5.55 16.57
N TYR A 473 10.54 5.34 15.67
CA TYR A 473 11.66 4.43 15.85
C TYR A 473 12.91 5.23 16.21
N PRO A 474 13.70 4.82 17.20
CA PRO A 474 14.98 5.44 17.46
C PRO A 474 15.94 5.10 16.31
N VAL A 475 15.98 5.94 15.29
CA VAL A 475 17.08 5.92 14.32
C VAL A 475 18.27 6.56 15.02
N ASN A 476 19.20 5.74 15.44
CA ASN A 476 20.48 6.21 15.97
C ASN A 476 21.22 6.90 14.83
N ASN A 477 21.19 8.22 14.80
CA ASN A 477 22.00 9.06 13.91
C ASN A 477 23.48 8.97 14.37
N SER A 478 24.13 7.86 14.10
CA SER A 478 25.59 7.83 14.03
C SER A 478 25.95 8.15 12.57
N SER A 479 26.41 9.39 12.37
CA SER A 479 27.07 9.84 11.17
C SER A 479 28.13 8.83 10.73
N VAL A 480 27.88 8.11 9.64
CA VAL A 480 28.89 7.30 8.97
C VAL A 480 29.74 8.26 8.15
N ALA A 481 30.91 8.59 8.66
CA ALA A 481 31.97 9.19 7.89
C ALA A 481 32.35 8.20 6.76
N ILE A 482 32.21 8.66 5.52
CA ILE A 482 32.72 7.96 4.35
C ILE A 482 34.23 8.06 4.44
N TYR A 483 34.88 6.96 4.80
CA TYR A 483 36.32 6.79 4.59
C TYR A 483 36.52 6.31 3.16
N ASP A 484 37.02 7.21 2.33
CA ASP A 484 37.71 6.93 1.08
C ASP A 484 38.96 6.11 1.43
N THR A 485 38.98 4.83 1.08
CA THR A 485 40.19 4.02 1.11
C THR A 485 40.56 3.65 -0.32
N ASP A 486 41.51 4.40 -0.83
CA ASP A 486 42.36 4.01 -1.95
C ASP A 486 42.91 2.59 -1.71
N TYR A 487 42.58 1.66 -2.60
CA TYR A 487 43.26 0.37 -2.68
C TYR A 487 44.49 0.51 -3.58
N ASP A 488 45.58 0.69 -2.91
CA ASP A 488 46.91 0.51 -3.50
C ASP A 488 47.19 -0.99 -3.68
N THR A 489 47.57 -1.35 -4.90
CA THR A 489 48.03 -2.69 -5.29
C THR A 489 49.44 -2.94 -4.72
N ASP A 490 49.59 -3.91 -3.81
CA ASP A 490 50.84 -4.62 -3.80
C ASP A 490 50.73 -6.10 -3.42
N ALA A 491 51.62 -6.84 -4.08
CA ALA A 491 51.59 -8.28 -4.24
C ALA A 491 52.21 -9.06 -3.04
N SER A 492 51.94 -10.34 -3.12
CA SER A 492 52.73 -11.43 -2.54
C SER A 492 52.77 -11.57 -1.01
N GLN A 493 51.98 -12.54 -0.51
CA GLN A 493 52.46 -13.45 0.52
C GLN A 493 51.74 -14.81 0.45
N THR A 494 52.51 -15.82 0.16
CA THR A 494 52.34 -17.25 0.33
C THR A 494 51.99 -17.60 1.77
N TYR A 495 50.90 -18.37 1.99
CA TYR A 495 50.76 -19.18 3.19
C TYR A 495 50.35 -20.61 2.83
N GLY A 496 51.26 -21.51 3.28
CA GLY A 496 51.15 -22.95 3.15
C GLY A 496 50.04 -23.52 4.03
N LEU A 497 49.42 -24.57 3.54
CA LEU A 497 48.54 -25.48 4.27
C LEU A 497 49.34 -26.41 5.19
N PRO A 498 48.85 -26.75 6.39
CA PRO A 498 49.28 -27.96 7.06
C PRO A 498 48.32 -29.09 6.74
N ILE A 499 48.91 -30.18 6.22
CA ILE A 499 48.31 -31.51 6.09
C ILE A 499 48.33 -32.15 7.47
N ALA A 500 47.24 -32.73 7.90
CA ALA A 500 47.21 -33.73 8.97
C ALA A 500 46.30 -34.88 8.57
N ASN A 501 46.93 -36.02 8.37
CA ASN A 501 46.41 -37.40 8.40
C ASN A 501 46.63 -37.94 9.84
N PRO A 502 46.08 -39.11 10.15
CA PRO A 502 45.32 -40.12 9.41
C PRO A 502 43.85 -40.20 9.73
#